data_05d3fb5c3ffb532f6674c5419c73f23b
#
_entry.id   05d3fb5c3ffb532f6674c5419c73f23b
#
_cell.length_a   1.000
_cell.length_b   1.000
_cell.length_c   1.000
_cell.angle_alpha   90.00
_cell.angle_beta   90.00
_cell.angle_gamma   90.00
#
_symmetry.space_group_name_H-M   'P 1'
#
loop_
_entity.id
_entity.type
_entity.pdbx_description
1 polymer ?
#
loop_
_entity_poly.entity_id
_entity_poly.type
_entity_poly.pdbx_seq_one_letter_code
_entity_poly.pdbx_strand_id
1 'polypeptide(L)'
;MLLARIKQLREELNIQQRQMADAIGVDAPMYSRIERGIRPFRDEYIAPMAKILKIDKDELRSLWTADKIINVTKDESDSVAQRALHLAKSE
;
A
#
# COMPACT_ATOMS: atom_id res chain seq x y z
N MET A 1 7.12 0.24 -0.14
CA MET A 1 6.74 0.12 1.29
C MET A 1 5.47 -0.68 1.48
N LEU A 2 4.37 -0.24 0.90
CA LEU A 2 3.07 -0.88 1.10
C LEU A 2 3.06 -2.33 0.63
N LEU A 3 3.44 -2.58 -0.62
CA LEU A 3 3.32 -3.92 -1.20
C LEU A 3 4.22 -4.94 -0.52
N ALA A 4 5.43 -4.53 -0.13
CA ALA A 4 6.35 -5.39 0.62
C ALA A 4 5.76 -5.73 2.00
N ARG A 5 5.12 -4.77 2.65
CA ARG A 5 4.48 -4.98 3.95
C ARG A 5 3.28 -5.91 3.84
N ILE A 6 2.46 -5.73 2.81
CA ILE A 6 1.32 -6.62 2.55
C ILE A 6 1.78 -8.05 2.36
N LYS A 7 2.80 -8.25 1.52
CA LYS A 7 3.35 -9.58 1.26
C LYS A 7 3.89 -10.21 2.55
N GLN A 8 4.65 -9.44 3.32
CA GLN A 8 5.21 -9.90 4.59
C GLN A 8 4.11 -10.37 5.54
N LEU A 9 3.10 -9.53 5.77
CA LEU A 9 1.98 -9.86 6.66
C LEU A 9 1.21 -11.08 6.17
N ARG A 10 0.95 -11.13 4.87
CA ARG A 10 0.26 -12.26 4.27
C ARG A 10 1.00 -13.56 4.52
N GLU A 11 2.32 -13.56 4.29
CA GLU A 11 3.14 -14.76 4.49
C GLU A 11 3.21 -15.14 5.97
N GLU A 12 3.40 -14.18 6.86
CA GLU A 12 3.43 -14.43 8.31
C GLU A 12 2.14 -15.04 8.82
N LEU A 13 1.00 -14.65 8.26
CA LEU A 13 -0.31 -15.16 8.65
C LEU A 13 -0.73 -16.41 7.87
N ASN A 14 0.14 -16.90 6.98
CA ASN A 14 -0.15 -18.05 6.12
C ASN A 14 -1.41 -17.86 5.26
N ILE A 15 -1.63 -16.63 4.80
CA ILE A 15 -2.76 -16.31 3.93
C ILE A 15 -2.32 -16.48 2.48
N GLN A 16 -3.13 -17.22 1.70
CA GLN A 16 -2.87 -17.43 0.28
C GLN A 16 -3.31 -16.21 -0.52
N GLN A 17 -2.68 -16.00 -1.69
CA GLN A 17 -3.07 -14.92 -2.58
C GLN A 17 -4.54 -15.00 -2.99
N ARG A 18 -5.08 -16.21 -3.14
CA ARG A 18 -6.50 -16.43 -3.44
C ARG A 18 -7.41 -15.83 -2.38
N GLN A 19 -7.04 -15.97 -1.11
CA GLN A 19 -7.83 -15.42 -0.01
C GLN A 19 -7.82 -13.89 -0.04
N MET A 20 -6.67 -13.30 -0.37
CA MET A 20 -6.58 -11.86 -0.53
C MET A 20 -7.41 -11.37 -1.72
N ALA A 21 -7.36 -12.11 -2.82
CA ALA A 21 -8.15 -11.82 -4.02
C ALA A 21 -9.65 -11.81 -3.69
N ASP A 22 -10.12 -12.84 -2.99
CA ASP A 22 -11.52 -12.93 -2.58
C ASP A 22 -11.90 -11.74 -1.70
N ALA A 23 -11.01 -11.33 -0.79
CA ALA A 23 -11.27 -10.23 0.13
C ALA A 23 -11.49 -8.89 -0.60
N ILE A 24 -10.77 -8.66 -1.69
CA ILE A 24 -10.87 -7.40 -2.44
C ILE A 24 -11.69 -7.50 -3.72
N GLY A 25 -12.29 -8.67 -3.98
CA GLY A 25 -13.22 -8.84 -5.11
C GLY A 25 -12.57 -8.96 -6.47
N VAL A 26 -11.37 -9.53 -6.55
CA VAL A 26 -10.65 -9.76 -7.82
C VAL A 26 -10.28 -11.24 -7.92
N ASP A 27 -9.83 -11.67 -9.09
CA ASP A 27 -9.32 -13.03 -9.23
C ASP A 27 -7.87 -13.14 -8.75
N ALA A 28 -7.38 -14.36 -8.54
CA ALA A 28 -6.05 -14.59 -8.02
C ALA A 28 -4.93 -14.05 -8.94
N PRO A 29 -4.99 -14.21 -10.26
CA PRO A 29 -3.98 -13.59 -11.14
C PRO A 29 -3.95 -12.06 -11.04
N MET A 30 -5.10 -11.42 -10.91
CA MET A 30 -5.16 -9.97 -10.74
C MET A 30 -4.53 -9.55 -9.41
N TYR A 31 -4.87 -10.26 -8.31
CA TYR A 31 -4.27 -9.99 -7.02
C TYR A 31 -2.74 -10.10 -7.07
N SER A 32 -2.23 -11.16 -7.70
CA SER A 32 -0.80 -11.37 -7.86
C SER A 32 -0.13 -10.17 -8.54
N ARG A 33 -0.78 -9.62 -9.58
CA ARG A 33 -0.26 -8.43 -10.28
C ARG A 33 -0.31 -7.19 -9.42
N ILE A 34 -1.34 -7.03 -8.60
CA ILE A 34 -1.44 -5.91 -7.66
C ILE A 34 -0.31 -5.99 -6.63
N GLU A 35 -0.10 -7.16 -6.04
CA GLU A 35 0.95 -7.36 -5.04
C GLU A 35 2.36 -7.12 -5.59
N ARG A 36 2.57 -7.41 -6.88
CA ARG A 36 3.85 -7.18 -7.56
C ARG A 36 4.00 -5.76 -8.13
N GLY A 37 2.98 -4.92 -7.99
CA GLY A 37 3.03 -3.56 -8.48
C GLY A 37 2.78 -3.40 -9.99
N ILE A 38 2.34 -4.45 -10.68
CA ILE A 38 2.04 -4.43 -12.11
C ILE A 38 0.68 -3.79 -12.38
N ARG A 39 -0.25 -3.94 -11.44
CA ARG A 39 -1.56 -3.31 -11.48
C ARG A 39 -1.68 -2.32 -10.33
N PRO A 40 -2.42 -1.21 -10.51
CA PRO A 40 -2.50 -0.18 -9.48
C PRO A 40 -3.23 -0.67 -8.23
N PHE A 41 -2.73 -0.24 -7.08
CA PHE A 41 -3.40 -0.39 -5.81
C PHE A 41 -4.51 0.65 -5.72
N ARG A 42 -5.70 0.26 -5.24
CA ARG A 42 -6.85 1.14 -5.18
C ARG A 42 -7.27 1.40 -3.74
N ASP A 43 -7.85 2.57 -3.52
CA ASP A 43 -8.35 2.98 -2.20
C ASP A 43 -9.29 1.94 -1.59
N GLU A 44 -10.18 1.39 -2.40
CA GLU A 44 -11.18 0.42 -1.95
C GLU A 44 -10.60 -0.91 -1.44
N TYR A 45 -9.31 -1.17 -1.70
CA TYR A 45 -8.65 -2.39 -1.20
C TYR A 45 -8.19 -2.25 0.25
N ILE A 46 -8.05 -1.03 0.76
CA ILE A 46 -7.45 -0.79 2.09
C ILE A 46 -8.24 -1.45 3.20
N ALA A 47 -9.53 -1.16 3.32
CA ALA A 47 -10.34 -1.68 4.41
C ALA A 47 -10.41 -3.22 4.43
N PRO A 48 -10.74 -3.90 3.31
CA PRO A 48 -10.78 -5.36 3.32
C PRO A 48 -9.40 -6.00 3.53
N MET A 49 -8.33 -5.43 2.99
CA MET A 49 -6.99 -5.95 3.24
C MET A 49 -6.57 -5.79 4.69
N ALA A 50 -6.82 -4.63 5.29
CA ALA A 50 -6.50 -4.40 6.69
C ALA A 50 -7.22 -5.41 7.58
N LYS A 51 -8.46 -5.73 7.26
CA LYS A 51 -9.24 -6.69 8.01
C LYS A 51 -8.65 -8.10 7.94
N ILE A 52 -8.33 -8.59 6.76
CA ILE A 52 -7.77 -9.94 6.60
C ILE A 52 -6.35 -10.03 7.13
N LEU A 53 -5.56 -8.97 7.00
CA LEU A 53 -4.18 -8.92 7.49
C LEU A 53 -4.09 -8.58 8.98
N LYS A 54 -5.22 -8.29 9.61
CA LYS A 54 -5.33 -8.00 11.06
C LYS A 54 -4.47 -6.81 11.49
N ILE A 55 -4.45 -5.77 10.68
CA ILE A 55 -3.77 -4.51 11.00
C ILE A 55 -4.76 -3.35 10.89
N ASP A 56 -4.40 -2.24 11.49
CA ASP A 56 -5.20 -1.04 11.41
C ASP A 56 -5.21 -0.47 9.98
N LYS A 57 -6.40 -0.10 9.50
CA LYS A 57 -6.55 0.43 8.14
C LYS A 57 -5.76 1.73 7.93
N ASP A 58 -5.61 2.54 8.99
CA ASP A 58 -4.86 3.78 8.89
C ASP A 58 -3.36 3.52 8.77
N GLU A 59 -2.86 2.44 9.38
CA GLU A 59 -1.48 2.01 9.16
C GLU A 59 -1.24 1.65 7.71
N LEU A 60 -2.15 0.88 7.12
CA LEU A 60 -2.04 0.48 5.72
C LEU A 60 -2.14 1.70 4.80
N ARG A 61 -3.08 2.60 5.07
CA ARG A 61 -3.25 3.84 4.32
C ARG A 61 -2.02 4.74 4.43
N SER A 62 -1.40 4.79 5.61
CA SER A 62 -0.20 5.60 5.82
C SER A 62 0.96 5.11 4.97
N LEU A 63 1.12 3.79 4.84
CA LEU A 63 2.14 3.21 3.97
C LEU A 63 1.88 3.56 2.50
N TRP A 64 0.64 3.47 2.07
CA TRP A 64 0.25 3.83 0.70
C TRP A 64 0.52 5.33 0.42
N THR A 65 0.15 6.17 1.37
CA THR A 65 0.38 7.61 1.26
C THR A 65 1.86 7.94 1.22
N ALA A 66 2.66 7.27 2.05
CA ALA A 66 4.12 7.43 2.05
C ALA A 66 4.72 7.06 0.69
N ASP A 67 4.25 5.99 0.06
CA ASP A 67 4.72 5.61 -1.28
C ASP A 67 4.40 6.68 -2.32
N LYS A 68 3.24 7.32 -2.22
CA LYS A 68 2.87 8.42 -3.11
C LYS A 68 3.79 9.63 -2.92
N ILE A 69 4.13 9.95 -1.68
CA ILE A 69 5.05 11.05 -1.36
C ILE A 69 6.43 10.74 -1.96
N ILE A 70 6.94 9.54 -1.75
CA ILE A 70 8.22 9.11 -2.30
C ILE A 70 8.21 9.21 -3.82
N ASN A 71 7.14 8.73 -4.46
CA ASN A 71 7.03 8.74 -5.91
C ASN A 71 7.00 10.17 -6.47
N VAL A 72 6.30 11.08 -5.80
CA VAL A 72 6.22 12.49 -6.22
C VAL A 72 7.56 13.20 -6.07
N THR A 73 8.34 12.84 -5.03
CA THR A 73 9.58 13.55 -4.68
C THR A 73 10.84 12.81 -5.12
N LYS A 74 10.72 11.70 -5.82
CA LYS A 74 11.88 10.83 -6.16
C LYS A 74 12.97 11.50 -6.94
N ASP A 75 12.63 12.51 -7.76
CA ASP A 75 13.59 13.23 -8.59
C ASP A 75 14.08 14.54 -7.93
N GLU A 76 13.64 14.80 -6.69
CA GLU A 76 14.02 16.01 -5.96
C GLU A 76 15.12 15.70 -4.95
N SER A 77 15.86 16.74 -4.55
CA SER A 77 16.80 16.61 -3.45
C SER A 77 16.03 16.40 -2.15
N ASP A 78 16.70 15.79 -1.16
CA ASP A 78 16.09 15.59 0.16
C ASP A 78 15.64 16.90 0.79
N SER A 79 16.40 17.97 0.60
CA SER A 79 16.07 19.28 1.13
C SER A 79 14.76 19.82 0.53
N VAL A 80 14.60 19.70 -0.80
CA VAL A 80 13.38 20.15 -1.47
C VAL A 80 12.19 19.28 -1.08
N ALA A 81 12.37 17.97 -1.01
CA ALA A 81 11.31 17.05 -0.62
C ALA A 81 10.80 17.34 0.79
N GLN A 82 11.72 17.58 1.74
CA GLN A 82 11.35 17.90 3.11
C GLN A 82 10.64 19.24 3.24
N ARG A 83 11.10 20.24 2.50
CA ARG A 83 10.43 21.55 2.46
C ARG A 83 9.03 21.46 1.89
N ALA A 84 8.87 20.71 0.80
CA ALA A 84 7.57 20.51 0.18
C ALA A 84 6.59 19.85 1.16
N LEU A 85 7.06 18.82 1.88
CA LEU A 85 6.23 18.12 2.87
C LEU A 85 5.83 19.04 4.01
N HIS A 86 6.78 19.85 4.49
CA HIS A 86 6.51 20.81 5.56
C HIS A 86 5.47 21.86 5.13
N LEU A 87 5.62 22.40 3.92
CA LEU A 87 4.66 23.36 3.37
C LEU A 87 3.25 22.75 3.23
N ALA A 88 3.18 21.50 2.76
CA ALA A 88 1.90 20.81 2.63
C ALA A 88 1.20 20.62 3.98
N LYS A 89 1.98 20.33 5.03
CA LYS A 89 1.43 20.19 6.40
C LYS A 89 0.94 21.50 6.98
N SER A 90 1.48 22.63 6.51
CA SER A 90 1.14 23.96 7.04
C SER A 90 -0.17 24.49 6.48
N GLU A 91 -0.73 23.89 5.45
CA GLU A 91 -2.04 24.23 4.89
C GLU A 91 -3.22 23.70 5.76
#